data_ba69997884d751febb1beb4606dd2ebf
#
_entry.id   ba69997884d751febb1beb4606dd2ebf
#
_cell.length_a   1.000
_cell.length_b   1.000
_cell.length_c   1.000
_cell.angle_alpha   90.00
_cell.angle_beta   90.00
_cell.angle_gamma   90.00
#
_symmetry.space_group_name_H-M   'P 1'
#
loop_
_entity.id
_entity.type
_entity.pdbx_description
1 polymer ?
#
loop_
_entity_poly.entity_id
_entity_poly.type
_entity_poly.pdbx_seq_one_letter_code
_entity_poly.pdbx_strand_id
1 'polypeptide(L)'
;MHLLEHRTKNGREVTAEGLGWELFKNYLIAKEKFKPDFFLYENNKSAAQPIKDQIARELGVDLMYINSALVSAQNRQRFYAFNWTVDQPEDRGIYLKDILETGLAFGDKEGKTYCLTSNYSKGSTVFQTLEHHKRTLAAEPITLSETPAGLCATPVRVGDMPTKSGKITGSQNARIYDSGGKSVT
;
A
#
# COMPACT_ATOMS: atom_id res chain seq x y z
N MET A 1 31.79 -2.96 -7.08
CA MET A 1 31.55 -1.65 -6.45
C MET A 1 30.71 -0.70 -7.31
N HIS A 2 29.82 -1.23 -8.16
CA HIS A 2 29.03 -0.46 -9.16
C HIS A 2 27.52 -0.36 -8.88
N LEU A 3 27.03 -0.94 -7.77
CA LEU A 3 25.58 -1.04 -7.52
C LEU A 3 24.95 0.17 -6.79
N LEU A 4 25.74 1.16 -6.36
CA LEU A 4 25.24 2.29 -5.56
C LEU A 4 24.95 3.56 -6.37
N GLU A 5 25.49 3.70 -7.57
CA GLU A 5 25.34 4.90 -8.40
C GLU A 5 23.96 5.08 -9.03
N HIS A 6 23.19 3.97 -9.13
CA HIS A 6 21.87 3.95 -9.76
C HIS A 6 20.69 4.16 -8.79
N ARG A 7 20.99 4.44 -7.52
CA ARG A 7 19.95 4.57 -6.47
C ARG A 7 19.98 5.92 -5.78
N THR A 8 18.81 6.46 -5.49
CA THR A 8 18.68 7.60 -4.58
C THR A 8 19.09 7.20 -3.16
N LYS A 9 19.28 8.19 -2.25
CA LYS A 9 19.51 7.97 -0.80
C LYS A 9 18.46 7.05 -0.15
N ASN A 10 17.27 6.91 -0.74
CA ASN A 10 16.20 6.03 -0.29
C ASN A 10 16.21 4.63 -0.96
N GLY A 11 17.27 4.26 -1.66
CA GLY A 11 17.41 2.97 -2.31
C GLY A 11 16.57 2.78 -3.59
N ARG A 12 15.96 3.86 -4.15
CA ARG A 12 15.21 3.79 -5.40
C ARG A 12 16.13 3.89 -6.60
N GLU A 13 15.87 3.07 -7.61
CA GLU A 13 16.56 3.16 -8.89
C GLU A 13 16.14 4.43 -9.64
N VAL A 14 17.12 5.09 -10.24
CA VAL A 14 16.93 6.33 -11.00
C VAL A 14 17.31 6.20 -12.48
N THR A 15 18.01 5.13 -12.83
CA THR A 15 18.42 4.81 -14.20
C THR A 15 17.98 3.40 -14.60
N ALA A 16 17.94 3.13 -15.90
CA ALA A 16 17.56 1.85 -16.47
C ALA A 16 18.72 0.82 -16.41
N GLU A 17 19.32 0.60 -15.25
CA GLU A 17 20.50 -0.25 -15.05
C GLU A 17 20.47 -1.08 -13.77
N GLY A 18 19.43 -0.90 -12.93
CA GLY A 18 19.28 -1.59 -11.66
C GLY A 18 18.56 -2.94 -11.77
N LEU A 19 18.32 -3.59 -10.62
CA LEU A 19 17.61 -4.86 -10.53
C LEU A 19 16.19 -4.78 -11.11
N GLY A 20 15.47 -3.66 -10.88
CA GLY A 20 14.15 -3.45 -11.47
C GLY A 20 14.20 -3.42 -12.99
N TRP A 21 15.27 -2.86 -13.56
CA TRP A 21 15.49 -2.88 -15.00
C TRP A 21 15.78 -4.29 -15.53
N GLU A 22 16.57 -5.09 -14.81
CA GLU A 22 16.81 -6.50 -15.17
C GLU A 22 15.51 -7.32 -15.16
N LEU A 23 14.62 -7.07 -14.22
CA LEU A 23 13.29 -7.69 -14.19
C LEU A 23 12.44 -7.25 -15.40
N PHE A 24 12.53 -6.00 -15.81
CA PHE A 24 11.85 -5.51 -17.01
C PHE A 24 12.42 -6.17 -18.30
N LYS A 25 13.72 -6.39 -18.38
CA LYS A 25 14.31 -7.14 -19.50
C LYS A 25 13.74 -8.56 -19.64
N ASN A 26 13.46 -9.23 -18.52
CA ASN A 26 12.81 -10.56 -18.57
C ASN A 26 11.39 -10.47 -19.18
N TYR A 27 10.67 -9.37 -18.90
CA TYR A 27 9.39 -9.13 -19.57
C TYR A 27 9.56 -8.93 -21.08
N LEU A 28 10.58 -8.18 -21.54
CA LEU A 28 10.87 -8.01 -22.97
C LEU A 28 11.23 -9.33 -23.65
N ILE A 29 12.04 -10.18 -23.00
CA ILE A 29 12.38 -11.52 -23.47
C ILE A 29 11.12 -12.38 -23.64
N ALA A 30 10.24 -12.35 -22.65
CA ALA A 30 8.97 -13.08 -22.71
C ALA A 30 8.08 -12.56 -23.86
N LYS A 31 7.93 -11.23 -23.98
CA LYS A 31 7.18 -10.59 -25.07
C LYS A 31 7.71 -11.01 -26.45
N GLU A 32 9.03 -10.97 -26.64
CA GLU A 32 9.65 -11.37 -27.91
C GLU A 32 9.48 -12.86 -28.21
N LYS A 33 9.63 -13.71 -27.18
CA LYS A 33 9.50 -15.16 -27.33
C LYS A 33 8.08 -15.60 -27.68
N PHE A 34 7.09 -15.04 -27.02
CA PHE A 34 5.68 -15.47 -27.15
C PHE A 34 4.90 -14.66 -28.18
N LYS A 35 5.39 -13.48 -28.58
CA LYS A 35 4.80 -12.58 -29.58
C LYS A 35 3.28 -12.40 -29.41
N PRO A 36 2.81 -12.01 -28.20
CA PRO A 36 1.39 -11.86 -27.94
C PRO A 36 0.79 -10.73 -28.79
N ASP A 37 -0.44 -10.91 -29.26
CA ASP A 37 -1.19 -9.87 -29.98
C ASP A 37 -1.45 -8.65 -29.08
N PHE A 38 -1.67 -8.90 -27.78
CA PHE A 38 -1.89 -7.87 -26.76
C PHE A 38 -0.90 -8.05 -25.62
N PHE A 39 -0.38 -6.94 -25.11
CA PHE A 39 0.49 -6.95 -23.94
C PHE A 39 0.11 -5.82 -22.98
N LEU A 40 0.32 -6.06 -21.70
CA LEU A 40 0.17 -5.09 -20.62
C LEU A 40 1.40 -5.16 -19.70
N TYR A 41 1.97 -3.99 -19.42
CA TYR A 41 2.98 -3.82 -18.39
C TYR A 41 2.50 -2.76 -17.39
N GLU A 42 2.62 -3.04 -16.09
CA GLU A 42 2.21 -2.14 -15.00
C GLU A 42 3.39 -1.89 -14.06
N ASN A 43 3.54 -0.63 -13.62
CA ASN A 43 4.50 -0.31 -12.57
C ASN A 43 4.08 0.96 -11.80
N ASN A 44 4.82 1.29 -10.75
CA ASN A 44 4.57 2.45 -9.91
C ASN A 44 4.73 3.77 -10.67
N LYS A 45 3.76 4.68 -10.54
CA LYS A 45 3.87 6.06 -11.07
C LYS A 45 5.11 6.78 -10.54
N SER A 46 5.56 6.43 -9.32
CA SER A 46 6.73 7.05 -8.67
C SER A 46 8.08 6.57 -9.20
N ALA A 47 8.13 5.66 -10.20
CA ALA A 47 9.38 5.33 -10.89
C ALA A 47 10.01 6.59 -11.50
N ALA A 48 11.34 6.64 -11.54
CA ALA A 48 12.06 7.78 -12.08
C ALA A 48 11.72 8.02 -13.55
N GLN A 49 11.66 9.27 -13.97
CA GLN A 49 11.27 9.62 -15.35
C GLN A 49 12.14 8.94 -16.40
N PRO A 50 13.49 8.91 -16.28
CA PRO A 50 14.33 8.22 -17.26
C PRO A 50 13.99 6.74 -17.45
N ILE A 51 13.60 6.05 -16.36
CA ILE A 51 13.16 4.64 -16.43
C ILE A 51 11.83 4.52 -17.20
N LYS A 52 10.87 5.40 -16.91
CA LYS A 52 9.57 5.43 -17.60
C LYS A 52 9.74 5.71 -19.10
N ASP A 53 10.57 6.68 -19.45
CA ASP A 53 10.86 7.03 -20.85
C ASP A 53 11.53 5.89 -21.59
N GLN A 54 12.41 5.15 -20.92
CA GLN A 54 13.04 3.98 -21.52
C GLN A 54 12.03 2.83 -21.69
N ILE A 55 11.16 2.59 -20.72
CA ILE A 55 10.10 1.57 -20.85
C ILE A 55 9.17 1.90 -22.02
N ALA A 56 8.76 3.15 -22.17
CA ALA A 56 7.93 3.59 -23.29
C ALA A 56 8.63 3.33 -24.65
N ARG A 57 9.90 3.65 -24.74
CA ARG A 57 10.72 3.40 -25.96
C ARG A 57 10.84 1.91 -26.29
N GLU A 58 11.17 1.07 -25.29
CA GLU A 58 11.35 -0.38 -25.49
C GLU A 58 10.05 -1.08 -25.88
N LEU A 59 8.93 -0.61 -25.36
CA LEU A 59 7.63 -1.19 -25.67
C LEU A 59 6.97 -0.58 -26.90
N GLY A 60 7.44 0.59 -27.36
CA GLY A 60 6.91 1.30 -28.51
C GLY A 60 5.52 1.88 -28.30
N VAL A 61 5.16 2.22 -27.06
CA VAL A 61 3.84 2.73 -26.67
C VAL A 61 3.96 3.85 -25.64
N ASP A 62 2.95 4.73 -25.61
CA ASP A 62 2.83 5.74 -24.57
C ASP A 62 2.39 5.14 -23.23
N LEU A 63 2.79 5.80 -22.13
CA LEU A 63 2.39 5.39 -20.80
C LEU A 63 1.08 6.06 -20.38
N MET A 64 0.11 5.26 -20.00
CA MET A 64 -1.13 5.75 -19.41
C MET A 64 -1.04 5.72 -17.88
N TYR A 65 -1.42 6.81 -17.23
CA TYR A 65 -1.41 6.94 -15.77
C TYR A 65 -2.82 6.82 -15.22
N ILE A 66 -3.06 5.78 -14.42
CA ILE A 66 -4.35 5.56 -13.78
C ILE A 66 -4.18 5.52 -12.26
N ASN A 67 -5.10 6.18 -11.57
CA ASN A 67 -5.24 6.04 -10.12
C ASN A 67 -6.43 5.13 -9.82
N SER A 68 -6.23 4.06 -9.07
CA SER A 68 -7.34 3.19 -8.66
C SER A 68 -8.42 3.91 -7.84
N ALA A 69 -8.13 5.10 -7.31
CA ALA A 69 -9.13 5.95 -6.64
C ALA A 69 -10.33 6.29 -7.52
N LEU A 70 -10.19 6.25 -8.85
CA LEU A 70 -11.31 6.46 -9.77
C LEU A 70 -12.37 5.34 -9.70
N VAL A 71 -11.95 4.13 -9.37
CA VAL A 71 -12.82 2.93 -9.41
C VAL A 71 -12.85 2.16 -8.09
N SER A 72 -12.20 2.67 -7.05
CA SER A 72 -12.15 2.04 -5.73
C SER A 72 -11.92 3.06 -4.63
N ALA A 73 -12.05 2.62 -3.38
CA ALA A 73 -11.75 3.44 -2.21
C ALA A 73 -10.24 3.59 -1.91
N GLN A 74 -9.35 3.13 -2.79
CA GLN A 74 -7.91 3.16 -2.56
C GLN A 74 -7.18 4.12 -3.50
N ASN A 75 -6.32 4.97 -2.94
CA ASN A 75 -5.42 5.83 -3.69
C ASN A 75 -4.15 5.05 -4.06
N ARG A 76 -4.10 4.51 -5.28
CA ARG A 76 -2.98 3.72 -5.81
C ARG A 76 -2.65 4.16 -7.23
N GLN A 77 -1.63 5.00 -7.37
CA GLN A 77 -1.23 5.54 -8.66
C GLN A 77 -0.24 4.61 -9.37
N ARG A 78 -0.57 4.26 -10.61
CA ARG A 78 0.22 3.39 -11.47
C ARG A 78 0.40 4.01 -12.85
N PHE A 79 1.41 3.53 -13.57
CA PHE A 79 1.45 3.68 -15.01
C PHE A 79 1.30 2.31 -15.67
N TYR A 80 0.73 2.34 -16.86
CA TYR A 80 0.44 1.19 -17.69
C TYR A 80 0.99 1.43 -19.08
N ALA A 81 1.59 0.40 -19.69
CA ALA A 81 2.01 0.36 -21.09
C ALA A 81 1.29 -0.80 -21.77
N PHE A 82 0.52 -0.52 -22.80
CA PHE A 82 -0.25 -1.51 -23.54
C PHE A 82 -0.41 -1.08 -25.00
N ASN A 83 -0.75 -2.03 -25.89
CA ASN A 83 -0.83 -1.81 -27.33
C ASN A 83 -2.27 -1.78 -27.89
N TRP A 84 -3.26 -1.46 -27.09
CA TRP A 84 -4.65 -1.25 -27.53
C TRP A 84 -5.21 0.05 -26.97
N THR A 85 -6.33 0.52 -27.52
CA THR A 85 -6.96 1.75 -27.06
C THR A 85 -7.76 1.52 -25.78
N VAL A 86 -7.54 2.37 -24.77
CA VAL A 86 -8.27 2.38 -23.49
C VAL A 86 -8.56 3.82 -23.11
N ASP A 87 -9.78 4.10 -22.73
CA ASP A 87 -10.16 5.38 -22.17
C ASP A 87 -9.82 5.44 -20.67
N GLN A 88 -9.58 6.65 -20.16
CA GLN A 88 -9.41 6.87 -18.74
C GLN A 88 -10.71 6.49 -18.01
N PRO A 89 -10.64 5.66 -16.94
CA PRO A 89 -11.83 5.32 -16.17
C PRO A 89 -12.50 6.57 -15.59
N GLU A 90 -13.81 6.62 -15.63
CA GLU A 90 -14.59 7.64 -14.93
C GLU A 90 -14.48 7.47 -13.40
N ASP A 91 -14.57 8.57 -12.67
CA ASP A 91 -14.61 8.50 -11.21
C ASP A 91 -15.98 7.99 -10.74
N ARG A 92 -15.98 6.81 -10.14
CA ARG A 92 -17.18 6.18 -9.59
C ARG A 92 -17.60 6.74 -8.22
N GLY A 93 -16.83 7.66 -7.64
CA GLY A 93 -17.13 8.27 -6.35
C GLY A 93 -17.15 7.28 -5.17
N ILE A 94 -16.40 6.18 -5.23
CA ILE A 94 -16.37 5.16 -4.16
C ILE A 94 -15.42 5.63 -3.07
N TYR A 95 -15.94 5.90 -1.88
CA TYR A 95 -15.16 6.33 -0.72
C TYR A 95 -14.97 5.19 0.29
N LEU A 96 -14.00 5.35 1.17
CA LEU A 96 -13.72 4.34 2.22
C LEU A 96 -14.95 4.07 3.09
N LYS A 97 -15.70 5.11 3.46
CA LYS A 97 -16.94 5.00 4.24
C LYS A 97 -18.00 4.11 3.57
N ASP A 98 -17.98 4.02 2.23
CA ASP A 98 -19.00 3.28 1.48
C ASP A 98 -18.72 1.77 1.45
N ILE A 99 -17.49 1.35 1.81
CA ILE A 99 -17.07 -0.05 1.79
C ILE A 99 -16.79 -0.62 3.19
N LEU A 100 -16.87 0.22 4.24
CA LEU A 100 -16.77 -0.26 5.61
C LEU A 100 -18.11 -0.87 6.02
N GLU A 101 -18.06 -2.09 6.57
CA GLU A 101 -19.24 -2.75 7.14
C GLU A 101 -19.68 -2.06 8.44
N THR A 102 -18.71 -1.70 9.26
CA THR A 102 -18.89 -0.99 10.52
C THR A 102 -17.69 -0.08 10.78
N GLY A 103 -17.86 0.89 11.68
CA GLY A 103 -16.73 1.65 12.22
C GLY A 103 -16.40 2.93 11.48
N LEU A 104 -15.26 3.48 11.86
CA LEU A 104 -14.72 4.74 11.35
C LEU A 104 -13.34 4.50 10.77
N ALA A 105 -13.02 5.23 9.71
CA ALA A 105 -11.69 5.27 9.13
C ALA A 105 -10.91 6.49 9.60
N PHE A 106 -9.62 6.31 9.85
CA PHE A 106 -8.69 7.35 10.25
C PHE A 106 -7.47 7.37 9.35
N GLY A 107 -6.94 8.54 9.08
CA GLY A 107 -5.75 8.72 8.26
C GLY A 107 -5.98 8.49 6.77
N ASP A 108 -7.21 8.65 6.29
CA ASP A 108 -7.55 8.64 4.88
C ASP A 108 -7.15 9.96 4.19
N LYS A 109 -7.08 9.91 2.87
CA LYS A 109 -6.86 11.09 2.04
C LYS A 109 -8.11 11.35 1.20
N GLU A 110 -8.83 12.43 1.51
CA GLU A 110 -10.03 12.82 0.76
C GLU A 110 -11.08 11.69 0.67
N GLY A 111 -11.24 10.92 1.76
CA GLY A 111 -12.16 9.78 1.82
C GLY A 111 -11.65 8.50 1.13
N LYS A 112 -10.39 8.48 0.65
CA LYS A 112 -9.76 7.30 0.04
C LYS A 112 -8.63 6.77 0.93
N THR A 113 -8.44 5.46 0.97
CA THR A 113 -7.34 4.87 1.73
C THR A 113 -5.99 5.12 1.07
N TYR A 114 -4.93 5.11 1.86
CA TYR A 114 -3.58 4.98 1.33
C TYR A 114 -3.35 3.58 0.76
N CYS A 115 -2.38 3.47 -0.16
CA CYS A 115 -1.98 2.18 -0.71
C CYS A 115 -1.50 1.24 0.41
N LEU A 116 -2.06 0.03 0.48
CA LEU A 116 -1.59 -1.00 1.38
C LEU A 116 -0.14 -1.36 1.05
N THR A 117 0.69 -1.40 2.07
CA THR A 117 2.11 -1.73 1.95
C THR A 117 2.44 -2.97 2.79
N SER A 118 3.51 -3.67 2.44
CA SER A 118 4.01 -4.82 3.21
C SER A 118 4.39 -4.49 4.65
N ASN A 119 4.51 -3.21 4.97
CA ASN A 119 4.88 -2.73 6.31
C ASN A 119 3.69 -2.53 7.26
N TYR A 120 2.46 -2.84 6.85
CA TYR A 120 1.30 -2.71 7.73
C TYR A 120 1.44 -3.56 9.00
N SER A 121 2.04 -4.75 8.90
CA SER A 121 2.31 -5.64 10.04
C SER A 121 3.27 -5.06 11.09
N LYS A 122 4.05 -4.04 10.73
CA LYS A 122 4.98 -3.37 11.66
C LYS A 122 4.30 -2.39 12.62
N GLY A 123 2.97 -2.32 12.58
CA GLY A 123 2.20 -1.40 13.38
C GLY A 123 2.32 0.06 12.93
N SER A 124 1.42 0.87 13.40
CA SER A 124 1.48 2.32 13.25
C SER A 124 1.00 2.93 14.56
N THR A 125 1.69 3.95 15.05
CA THR A 125 1.14 4.73 16.15
C THR A 125 0.00 5.61 15.64
N VAL A 126 -0.97 5.91 16.50
CA VAL A 126 -2.05 6.87 16.19
C VAL A 126 -1.45 8.19 15.68
N PHE A 127 -0.38 8.65 16.31
CA PHE A 127 0.36 9.84 15.90
C PHE A 127 0.88 9.74 14.45
N GLN A 128 1.53 8.62 14.08
CA GLN A 128 2.02 8.45 12.71
C GLN A 128 0.88 8.40 11.68
N THR A 129 -0.28 7.91 12.06
CA THR A 129 -1.44 7.83 11.19
C THR A 129 -2.10 9.20 11.03
N LEU A 130 -2.34 9.92 12.11
CA LEU A 130 -3.04 11.21 12.11
C LEU A 130 -2.14 12.36 11.64
N GLU A 131 -0.89 12.41 12.10
CA GLU A 131 0.02 13.52 11.83
C GLU A 131 0.78 13.34 10.49
N HIS A 132 1.19 12.13 10.19
CA HIS A 132 2.00 11.87 8.99
C HIS A 132 1.22 11.26 7.83
N HIS A 133 -0.05 10.97 8.00
CA HIS A 133 -0.93 10.42 6.95
C HIS A 133 -0.30 9.25 6.18
N LYS A 134 0.43 8.37 6.88
CA LYS A 134 1.17 7.27 6.23
C LYS A 134 0.35 6.02 6.04
N ARG A 135 -0.73 5.86 6.78
CA ARG A 135 -1.57 4.67 6.80
C ARG A 135 -3.01 5.05 7.11
N THR A 136 -3.93 4.27 6.56
CA THR A 136 -5.33 4.31 6.93
C THR A 136 -5.61 3.21 7.94
N LEU A 137 -6.29 3.53 9.02
CA LEU A 137 -6.76 2.59 10.03
C LEU A 137 -8.28 2.58 10.01
N ALA A 138 -8.88 1.40 10.14
CA ALA A 138 -10.28 1.23 10.44
C ALA A 138 -10.41 0.83 11.91
N ALA A 139 -11.34 1.46 12.61
CA ALA A 139 -11.68 1.13 13.99
C ALA A 139 -13.17 0.88 14.12
N GLU A 140 -13.55 -0.22 14.74
CA GLU A 140 -14.93 -0.45 15.08
C GLU A 140 -15.39 0.47 16.20
N PRO A 141 -16.67 0.92 16.22
CA PRO A 141 -17.20 1.70 17.33
C PRO A 141 -17.17 0.80 18.58
N ILE A 142 -16.46 1.27 19.61
CA ILE A 142 -16.54 0.63 20.92
C ILE A 142 -17.93 1.01 21.48
N THR A 143 -18.77 0.01 21.71
CA THR A 143 -19.97 0.22 22.51
C THR A 143 -19.49 0.46 23.94
N LEU A 144 -19.49 1.71 24.36
CA LEU A 144 -19.24 2.06 25.76
C LEU A 144 -20.40 1.50 26.55
N SER A 145 -20.25 0.32 27.14
CA SER A 145 -21.09 -0.08 28.25
C SER A 145 -20.83 0.96 29.37
N GLU A 146 -21.87 1.54 29.85
CA GLU A 146 -21.83 2.56 30.90
C GLU A 146 -21.03 2.04 32.10
N THR A 147 -19.76 2.36 32.15
CA THR A 147 -18.99 2.29 33.40
C THR A 147 -18.98 3.66 34.02
N PRO A 148 -19.41 3.81 35.32
CA PRO A 148 -19.57 5.10 35.98
C PRO A 148 -18.28 5.84 36.29
N ALA A 149 -17.20 5.55 35.68
CA ALA A 149 -15.91 6.21 35.90
C ALA A 149 -15.30 6.63 34.55
N GLY A 150 -15.49 7.90 34.25
CA GLY A 150 -14.70 8.77 33.39
C GLY A 150 -13.80 8.12 32.31
N LEU A 151 -14.31 8.12 31.10
CA LEU A 151 -13.61 8.29 29.83
C LEU A 151 -12.08 8.17 29.85
N CYS A 152 -11.57 6.96 29.84
CA CYS A 152 -10.32 6.64 29.21
C CYS A 152 -10.33 5.16 28.83
N ALA A 153 -10.81 4.83 27.64
CA ALA A 153 -10.62 3.49 27.09
C ALA A 153 -9.14 3.34 26.69
N THR A 154 -8.29 3.06 27.66
CA THR A 154 -6.96 2.54 27.38
C THR A 154 -7.13 1.11 26.90
N PRO A 155 -6.75 0.76 25.67
CA PRO A 155 -6.80 -0.61 25.21
C PRO A 155 -5.95 -1.48 26.15
N VAL A 156 -6.58 -2.49 26.75
CA VAL A 156 -5.89 -3.42 27.64
C VAL A 156 -5.28 -4.54 26.84
N ARG A 157 -4.04 -4.82 27.14
CA ARG A 157 -3.27 -5.91 26.55
C ARG A 157 -3.91 -7.27 26.89
N VAL A 158 -4.32 -8.02 25.90
CA VAL A 158 -5.00 -9.31 26.03
C VAL A 158 -4.01 -10.48 25.97
N GLY A 159 -2.81 -10.25 25.45
CA GLY A 159 -1.77 -11.27 25.32
C GLY A 159 -0.69 -10.88 24.32
N ASP A 160 0.16 -11.83 24.03
CA ASP A 160 1.21 -11.71 23.02
C ASP A 160 1.01 -12.76 21.92
N MET A 161 1.18 -12.36 20.67
CA MET A 161 1.17 -13.32 19.57
C MET A 161 2.45 -14.13 19.57
N PRO A 162 2.39 -15.47 19.37
CA PRO A 162 3.58 -16.29 19.23
C PRO A 162 4.36 -15.89 17.98
N THR A 163 5.68 -15.85 18.08
CA THR A 163 6.56 -15.71 16.92
C THR A 163 6.55 -16.98 16.08
N LYS A 164 7.10 -16.94 14.86
CA LYS A 164 7.29 -18.12 14.01
C LYS A 164 8.07 -19.26 14.69
N SER A 165 8.85 -18.96 15.73
CA SER A 165 9.56 -19.94 16.56
C SER A 165 8.73 -20.45 17.75
N GLY A 166 7.46 -20.04 17.88
CA GLY A 166 6.59 -20.39 19.01
C GLY A 166 6.92 -19.63 20.31
N LYS A 167 7.89 -18.74 20.29
CA LYS A 167 8.29 -17.98 21.48
C LYS A 167 7.41 -16.76 21.65
N ILE A 168 6.81 -16.60 22.81
CA ILE A 168 6.05 -15.41 23.16
C ILE A 168 7.04 -14.25 23.42
N THR A 169 6.92 -13.18 22.65
CA THR A 169 7.76 -11.99 22.84
C THR A 169 6.93 -10.85 23.38
N GLY A 170 7.39 -10.19 24.42
CA GLY A 170 6.78 -9.01 24.99
C GLY A 170 6.91 -7.73 24.14
N SER A 171 7.20 -7.84 22.84
CA SER A 171 7.30 -6.68 21.95
C SER A 171 5.93 -6.02 21.75
N GLN A 172 5.91 -4.70 21.62
CA GLN A 172 4.65 -3.96 21.40
C GLN A 172 3.87 -4.43 20.16
N ASN A 173 4.56 -4.98 19.17
CA ASN A 173 3.98 -5.44 17.92
C ASN A 173 3.30 -6.82 18.00
N ALA A 174 3.52 -7.55 19.10
CA ALA A 174 2.94 -8.88 19.33
C ALA A 174 1.85 -8.87 20.40
N ARG A 175 1.47 -7.70 20.90
CA ARG A 175 0.47 -7.57 21.98
C ARG A 175 -0.94 -7.59 21.41
N ILE A 176 -1.80 -8.37 22.04
CA ILE A 176 -3.22 -8.46 21.75
C ILE A 176 -3.95 -7.72 22.85
N TYR A 177 -4.92 -6.91 22.49
CA TYR A 177 -5.75 -6.13 23.43
C TYR A 177 -7.21 -6.47 23.23
N ASP A 178 -7.98 -6.55 24.29
CA ASP A 178 -9.43 -6.64 24.20
C ASP A 178 -10.07 -5.24 24.25
N SER A 179 -11.31 -5.15 23.78
CA SER A 179 -12.08 -3.92 23.79
C SER A 179 -12.57 -3.50 25.19
N GLY A 180 -12.55 -4.41 26.15
CA GLY A 180 -13.05 -4.19 27.51
C GLY A 180 -11.98 -3.88 28.53
N GLY A 181 -10.72 -3.83 28.13
CA GLY A 181 -9.66 -3.46 29.02
C GLY A 181 -9.24 -4.52 30.03
N LYS A 182 -9.67 -5.77 29.90
CA LYS A 182 -9.31 -6.87 30.81
C LYS A 182 -8.21 -7.74 30.24
N SER A 183 -7.19 -7.99 31.05
CA SER A 183 -6.15 -8.97 30.70
C SER A 183 -6.77 -10.36 30.60
N VAL A 184 -6.61 -10.99 29.44
CA VAL A 184 -6.88 -12.43 29.29
C VAL A 184 -5.62 -13.16 29.73
N THR A 185 -5.70 -13.88 30.82
CA THR A 185 -4.62 -14.76 31.32
C THR A 185 -4.53 -16.02 30.48
#